data_fd80e5358e369148c1e6c183e460bb7f
#
_entry.id   fd80e5358e369148c1e6c183e460bb7f
#
_cell.length_a   1.000
_cell.length_b   1.000
_cell.length_c   1.000
_cell.angle_alpha   90.00
_cell.angle_beta   90.00
_cell.angle_gamma   90.00
#
_symmetry.space_group_name_H-M   'P 1'
#
loop_
_entity.id
_entity.type
_entity.pdbx_description
1 polymer ?
#
loop_
_entity_poly.entity_id
_entity_poly.type
_entity_poly.pdbx_seq_one_letter_code
_entity_poly.pdbx_strand_id
1 'polypeptide(L)'
;MSLIYVMLRLGKIFYSRVMSIHPTFRLIFLFSFIALIASGCSTLRGSPQQKSQQLAQGIQRAYAVNTYTAQRISPYIIEGSEKYNVDPLLIAAVIRQESNYRSDARSPTGAVGLMQVIPSYWQATCGSNLYDERTNVLCGSYILADYHSKAGSWKKATGYYNVGPTGYERSFWTRWKVRKYIKSVKNFEKKLKDEL
;
A
#
# COMPACT_ATOMS: atom_id res chain seq x y z
N MET A 1 12.05 41.25 18.54
CA MET A 1 11.02 41.47 17.47
C MET A 1 10.80 40.15 16.76
N SER A 2 9.64 39.52 16.96
CA SER A 2 9.39 38.12 16.65
C SER A 2 9.21 37.86 15.16
N LEU A 3 9.82 36.76 14.65
CA LEU A 3 9.73 36.25 13.28
C LEU A 3 8.27 36.17 12.78
N ILE A 4 7.33 35.96 13.68
CA ILE A 4 5.87 35.91 13.40
C ILE A 4 5.34 37.25 12.86
N TYR A 5 5.89 38.38 13.31
CA TYR A 5 5.44 39.71 12.85
C TYR A 5 5.89 40.01 11.41
N VAL A 6 7.04 39.50 11.01
CA VAL A 6 7.57 39.63 9.63
C VAL A 6 6.76 38.76 8.66
N MET A 7 6.41 37.53 9.06
CA MET A 7 5.58 36.63 8.22
C MET A 7 4.15 37.18 8.01
N LEU A 8 3.55 37.77 9.05
CA LEU A 8 2.20 38.38 8.93
C LEU A 8 2.22 39.64 8.05
N ARG A 9 3.31 40.40 8.04
CA ARG A 9 3.44 41.58 7.18
C ARG A 9 3.66 41.20 5.70
N LEU A 10 4.46 40.16 5.44
CA LEU A 10 4.69 39.65 4.09
C LEU A 10 3.41 39.01 3.51
N GLY A 11 2.64 38.28 4.33
CA GLY A 11 1.34 37.72 3.94
C GLY A 11 0.31 38.78 3.54
N LYS A 12 0.25 39.91 4.26
CA LYS A 12 -0.67 41.03 3.93
C LYS A 12 -0.26 41.75 2.63
N ILE A 13 1.04 41.92 2.37
CA ILE A 13 1.53 42.56 1.14
C ILE A 13 1.28 41.66 -0.07
N PHE A 14 1.45 40.34 0.09
CA PHE A 14 1.18 39.37 -0.97
C PHE A 14 -0.34 39.30 -1.27
N TYR A 15 -1.18 39.31 -0.23
CA TYR A 15 -2.63 39.27 -0.37
C TYR A 15 -3.19 40.52 -1.06
N SER A 16 -2.67 41.72 -0.75
CA SER A 16 -3.13 42.97 -1.37
C SER A 16 -2.73 43.11 -2.85
N ARG A 17 -1.57 42.55 -3.26
CA ARG A 17 -1.15 42.54 -4.68
C ARG A 17 -1.90 41.50 -5.53
N VAL A 18 -2.29 40.36 -4.93
CA VAL A 18 -3.08 39.34 -5.65
C VAL A 18 -4.54 39.80 -5.85
N MET A 19 -5.04 40.71 -5.01
CA MET A 19 -6.40 41.22 -5.14
C MET A 19 -6.58 42.22 -6.32
N SER A 20 -5.51 42.71 -6.91
CA SER A 20 -5.54 43.66 -8.05
C SER A 20 -5.48 42.95 -9.43
N ILE A 21 -5.50 41.63 -9.48
CA ILE A 21 -5.45 40.85 -10.71
C ILE A 21 -6.90 40.61 -11.22
N HIS A 22 -7.14 40.84 -12.51
CA HIS A 22 -8.42 40.67 -13.20
C HIS A 22 -9.10 39.34 -12.84
N PRO A 23 -10.46 39.29 -12.70
CA PRO A 23 -11.18 38.07 -12.24
C PRO A 23 -10.91 36.85 -13.10
N THR A 24 -10.58 36.99 -14.37
CA THR A 24 -10.19 35.90 -15.27
C THR A 24 -8.86 35.25 -14.89
N PHE A 25 -7.89 36.01 -14.34
CA PHE A 25 -6.62 35.47 -13.86
C PHE A 25 -6.76 34.71 -12.54
N ARG A 26 -7.75 35.07 -11.70
CA ARG A 26 -8.05 34.33 -10.45
C ARG A 26 -8.58 32.94 -10.71
N LEU A 27 -9.45 32.78 -11.73
CA LEU A 27 -9.94 31.45 -12.12
C LEU A 27 -8.82 30.55 -12.65
N ILE A 28 -7.92 31.08 -13.47
CA ILE A 28 -6.79 30.32 -14.04
C ILE A 28 -5.82 29.87 -12.94
N PHE A 29 -5.53 30.72 -11.95
CA PHE A 29 -4.66 30.35 -10.82
C PHE A 29 -5.30 29.32 -9.89
N LEU A 30 -6.61 29.41 -9.62
CA LEU A 30 -7.36 28.41 -8.84
C LEU A 30 -7.43 27.06 -9.56
N PHE A 31 -7.67 27.06 -10.87
CA PHE A 31 -7.66 25.82 -11.67
C PHE A 31 -6.27 25.20 -11.79
N SER A 32 -5.21 26.00 -11.93
CA SER A 32 -3.83 25.50 -11.90
C SER A 32 -3.42 24.90 -10.55
N PHE A 33 -3.87 25.48 -9.44
CA PHE A 33 -3.55 25.00 -8.10
C PHE A 33 -4.30 23.70 -7.76
N ILE A 34 -5.55 23.55 -8.23
CA ILE A 34 -6.32 22.32 -8.07
C ILE A 34 -5.74 21.18 -8.92
N ALA A 35 -5.22 21.48 -10.11
CA ALA A 35 -4.57 20.47 -10.97
C ALA A 35 -3.25 19.93 -10.39
N LEU A 36 -2.53 20.72 -9.56
CA LEU A 36 -1.28 20.26 -8.94
C LEU A 36 -1.49 19.30 -7.75
N ILE A 37 -2.67 19.29 -7.14
CA ILE A 37 -2.96 18.42 -5.96
C ILE A 37 -3.36 17.00 -6.39
N ALA A 38 -3.72 16.78 -7.65
CA ALA A 38 -4.14 15.48 -8.18
C ALA A 38 -2.98 14.57 -8.64
N SER A 39 -1.72 15.02 -8.53
CA SER A 39 -0.55 14.20 -8.87
C SER A 39 -0.08 13.38 -7.69
N GLY A 40 -0.96 12.55 -7.10
CA GLY A 40 -0.52 11.38 -6.38
C GLY A 40 0.30 10.52 -7.36
N CYS A 41 1.60 10.38 -7.11
CA CYS A 41 2.47 9.48 -7.87
C CYS A 41 2.01 8.03 -7.70
N SER A 42 0.92 7.62 -8.35
CA SER A 42 0.66 6.21 -8.52
C SER A 42 1.59 5.71 -9.63
N THR A 43 2.46 4.78 -9.29
CA THR A 43 3.40 4.15 -10.23
C THR A 43 2.63 3.43 -11.36
N LEU A 44 1.41 2.97 -11.09
CA LEU A 44 0.50 2.31 -12.02
C LEU A 44 -0.56 3.28 -12.54
N ARG A 45 -0.79 3.32 -13.86
CA ARG A 45 -1.69 4.29 -14.52
C ARG A 45 -2.75 3.59 -15.37
N GLY A 46 -3.89 4.28 -15.55
CA GLY A 46 -4.97 3.83 -16.44
C GLY A 46 -6.07 3.04 -15.73
N SER A 47 -6.81 2.25 -16.52
CA SER A 47 -7.89 1.38 -16.03
C SER A 47 -7.37 0.28 -15.12
N PRO A 48 -8.24 -0.39 -14.32
CA PRO A 48 -7.83 -1.53 -13.49
C PRO A 48 -7.12 -2.64 -14.29
N GLN A 49 -7.57 -2.90 -15.54
CA GLN A 49 -6.90 -3.84 -16.42
C GLN A 49 -5.48 -3.40 -16.80
N GLN A 50 -5.32 -2.13 -17.18
CA GLN A 50 -4.00 -1.59 -17.53
C GLN A 50 -3.05 -1.62 -16.32
N LYS A 51 -3.51 -1.21 -15.14
CA LYS A 51 -2.74 -1.31 -13.89
C LYS A 51 -2.33 -2.75 -13.59
N SER A 52 -3.26 -3.70 -13.76
CA SER A 52 -3.01 -5.13 -13.54
C SER A 52 -1.94 -5.67 -14.51
N GLN A 53 -1.99 -5.31 -15.78
CA GLN A 53 -0.98 -5.70 -16.78
C GLN A 53 0.40 -5.12 -16.45
N GLN A 54 0.48 -3.83 -16.10
CA GLN A 54 1.72 -3.18 -15.68
C GLN A 54 2.29 -3.86 -14.44
N LEU A 55 1.45 -4.12 -13.43
CA LEU A 55 1.83 -4.80 -12.20
C LEU A 55 2.35 -6.22 -12.49
N ALA A 56 1.67 -6.99 -13.34
CA ALA A 56 2.10 -8.34 -13.72
C ALA A 56 3.48 -8.34 -14.36
N GLN A 57 3.76 -7.40 -15.27
CA GLN A 57 5.07 -7.24 -15.89
C GLN A 57 6.14 -6.86 -14.87
N GLY A 58 5.84 -5.92 -13.97
CA GLY A 58 6.74 -5.54 -12.90
C GLY A 58 7.06 -6.72 -11.96
N ILE A 59 6.05 -7.50 -11.55
CA ILE A 59 6.22 -8.70 -10.70
C ILE A 59 7.13 -9.73 -11.38
N GLN A 60 6.97 -9.97 -12.68
CA GLN A 60 7.84 -10.88 -13.44
C GLN A 60 9.29 -10.43 -13.41
N ARG A 61 9.55 -9.15 -13.72
CA ARG A 61 10.90 -8.59 -13.74
C ARG A 61 11.51 -8.52 -12.34
N ALA A 62 10.76 -8.02 -11.38
CA ALA A 62 11.25 -7.82 -10.02
C ALA A 62 11.51 -9.13 -9.27
N TYR A 63 10.64 -10.12 -9.44
CA TYR A 63 10.62 -11.29 -8.56
C TYR A 63 10.88 -12.62 -9.28
N ALA A 64 11.07 -12.61 -10.60
CA ALA A 64 11.18 -13.79 -11.44
C ALA A 64 9.99 -14.77 -11.30
N VAL A 65 8.80 -14.21 -11.08
CA VAL A 65 7.56 -14.98 -11.01
C VAL A 65 7.16 -15.38 -12.44
N ASN A 66 6.67 -16.60 -12.61
CA ASN A 66 6.16 -17.09 -13.88
C ASN A 66 5.06 -16.15 -14.44
N THR A 67 5.09 -15.91 -15.76
CA THR A 67 4.17 -15.00 -16.47
C THR A 67 2.71 -15.32 -16.18
N TYR A 68 2.31 -16.59 -16.27
CA TYR A 68 0.93 -17.01 -16.01
C TYR A 68 0.50 -16.68 -14.57
N THR A 69 1.36 -16.96 -13.58
CA THR A 69 1.08 -16.64 -12.17
C THR A 69 0.96 -15.13 -11.95
N ALA A 70 1.89 -14.33 -12.48
CA ALA A 70 1.85 -12.89 -12.34
C ALA A 70 0.58 -12.29 -12.94
N GLN A 71 0.19 -12.72 -14.16
CA GLN A 71 -1.02 -12.26 -14.84
C GLN A 71 -2.30 -12.68 -14.11
N ARG A 72 -2.34 -13.88 -13.52
CA ARG A 72 -3.49 -14.39 -12.78
C ARG A 72 -3.70 -13.68 -11.45
N ILE A 73 -2.61 -13.33 -10.73
CA ILE A 73 -2.70 -12.76 -9.38
C ILE A 73 -2.84 -11.23 -9.40
N SER A 74 -2.25 -10.54 -10.37
CA SER A 74 -2.26 -9.07 -10.42
C SER A 74 -3.67 -8.44 -10.40
N PRO A 75 -4.71 -8.98 -11.06
CA PRO A 75 -6.08 -8.45 -10.94
C PRO A 75 -6.58 -8.45 -9.49
N TYR A 76 -6.31 -9.49 -8.72
CA TYR A 76 -6.72 -9.59 -7.32
C TYR A 76 -5.99 -8.58 -6.42
N ILE A 77 -4.72 -8.31 -6.73
CA ILE A 77 -3.94 -7.27 -6.03
C ILE A 77 -4.54 -5.89 -6.30
N ILE A 78 -4.88 -5.57 -7.56
CA ILE A 78 -5.50 -4.28 -7.91
C ILE A 78 -6.88 -4.17 -7.25
N GLU A 79 -7.70 -5.22 -7.29
CA GLU A 79 -9.00 -5.23 -6.63
C GLU A 79 -8.87 -5.00 -5.10
N GLY A 80 -7.96 -5.69 -4.43
CA GLY A 80 -7.68 -5.52 -3.01
C GLY A 80 -7.19 -4.12 -2.66
N SER A 81 -6.31 -3.57 -3.52
CA SER A 81 -5.80 -2.20 -3.41
C SER A 81 -6.92 -1.16 -3.47
N GLU A 82 -7.77 -1.24 -4.49
CA GLU A 82 -8.87 -0.29 -4.70
C GLU A 82 -9.95 -0.43 -3.61
N LYS A 83 -10.27 -1.66 -3.20
CA LYS A 83 -11.30 -1.94 -2.19
C LYS A 83 -10.91 -1.48 -0.79
N TYR A 84 -9.64 -1.63 -0.42
CA TYR A 84 -9.19 -1.39 0.96
C TYR A 84 -8.21 -0.23 1.09
N ASN A 85 -7.95 0.51 0.01
CA ASN A 85 -7.02 1.64 -0.04
C ASN A 85 -5.62 1.29 0.47
N VAL A 86 -5.09 0.15 -0.01
CA VAL A 86 -3.73 -0.33 0.26
C VAL A 86 -2.89 -0.18 -1.00
N ASP A 87 -1.64 0.28 -0.89
CA ASP A 87 -0.75 0.38 -2.05
C ASP A 87 -0.59 -1.02 -2.70
N PRO A 88 -0.87 -1.18 -4.01
CA PRO A 88 -0.74 -2.46 -4.70
C PRO A 88 0.69 -3.02 -4.67
N LEU A 89 1.72 -2.14 -4.58
CA LEU A 89 3.10 -2.56 -4.45
C LEU A 89 3.36 -3.19 -3.08
N LEU A 90 2.75 -2.66 -2.02
CA LEU A 90 2.82 -3.26 -0.69
C LEU A 90 2.15 -4.64 -0.66
N ILE A 91 0.96 -4.79 -1.25
CA ILE A 91 0.27 -6.09 -1.32
C ILE A 91 1.16 -7.10 -2.06
N ALA A 92 1.68 -6.72 -3.24
CA ALA A 92 2.56 -7.56 -4.04
C ALA A 92 3.85 -7.97 -3.29
N ALA A 93 4.44 -7.04 -2.52
CA ALA A 93 5.62 -7.28 -1.70
C ALA A 93 5.33 -8.24 -0.53
N VAL A 94 4.15 -8.12 0.09
CA VAL A 94 3.71 -9.05 1.15
C VAL A 94 3.49 -10.44 0.55
N ILE A 95 2.82 -10.60 -0.59
CA ILE A 95 2.68 -11.90 -1.26
C ILE A 95 4.07 -12.51 -1.56
N ARG A 96 5.02 -11.70 -2.03
CA ARG A 96 6.39 -12.16 -2.27
C ARG A 96 7.06 -12.66 -0.99
N GLN A 97 6.86 -11.96 0.12
CA GLN A 97 7.43 -12.30 1.43
C GLN A 97 6.79 -13.56 2.02
N GLU A 98 5.48 -13.69 1.93
CA GLU A 98 4.71 -14.73 2.60
C GLU A 98 4.76 -16.09 1.89
N SER A 99 4.56 -16.10 0.59
CA SER A 99 4.43 -17.35 -0.17
C SER A 99 5.36 -17.47 -1.37
N ASN A 100 6.05 -16.39 -1.75
CA ASN A 100 6.71 -16.31 -3.04
C ASN A 100 5.75 -16.61 -4.21
N TYR A 101 4.54 -16.08 -4.15
CA TYR A 101 3.47 -16.30 -5.15
C TYR A 101 3.00 -17.76 -5.28
N ARG A 102 3.21 -18.59 -4.27
CA ARG A 102 2.69 -19.97 -4.23
C ARG A 102 1.31 -19.97 -3.56
N SER A 103 0.27 -20.26 -4.34
CA SER A 103 -1.11 -20.29 -3.86
C SER A 103 -1.41 -21.48 -2.94
N ASP A 104 -0.64 -22.56 -3.07
CA ASP A 104 -0.73 -23.78 -2.26
C ASP A 104 0.09 -23.72 -0.96
N ALA A 105 0.79 -22.61 -0.69
CA ALA A 105 1.65 -22.47 0.48
C ALA A 105 0.86 -22.65 1.79
N ARG A 106 1.43 -23.46 2.68
CA ARG A 106 0.91 -23.70 4.05
C ARG A 106 2.06 -23.59 5.05
N SER A 107 1.80 -22.89 6.15
CA SER A 107 2.76 -22.83 7.25
C SER A 107 2.47 -23.88 8.33
N PRO A 108 3.45 -24.26 9.17
CA PRO A 108 3.23 -25.10 10.33
C PRO A 108 2.21 -24.52 11.34
N THR A 109 2.03 -23.21 11.33
CA THR A 109 1.07 -22.49 12.20
C THR A 109 -0.33 -22.39 11.62
N GLY A 110 -0.58 -23.01 10.44
CA GLY A 110 -1.88 -23.06 9.80
C GLY A 110 -2.19 -21.87 8.90
N ALA A 111 -1.23 -21.01 8.59
CA ALA A 111 -1.42 -19.96 7.60
C ALA A 111 -1.48 -20.56 6.19
N VAL A 112 -2.32 -20.00 5.31
CA VAL A 112 -2.59 -20.55 3.98
C VAL A 112 -2.53 -19.49 2.88
N GLY A 113 -2.16 -19.94 1.69
CA GLY A 113 -2.28 -19.21 0.43
C GLY A 113 -1.26 -18.10 0.23
N LEU A 114 -1.54 -17.27 -0.76
CA LEU A 114 -0.64 -16.21 -1.26
C LEU A 114 -0.18 -15.24 -0.18
N MET A 115 -1.08 -14.82 0.70
CA MET A 115 -0.81 -13.85 1.76
C MET A 115 -0.69 -14.50 3.15
N GLN A 116 -0.62 -15.84 3.23
CA GLN A 116 -0.48 -16.60 4.48
C GLN A 116 -1.49 -16.17 5.56
N VAL A 117 -2.75 -16.12 5.19
CA VAL A 117 -3.84 -15.82 6.12
C VAL A 117 -4.11 -17.01 7.03
N ILE A 118 -4.29 -16.79 8.33
CA ILE A 118 -4.61 -17.84 9.31
C ILE A 118 -6.13 -17.98 9.43
N PRO A 119 -6.73 -19.09 8.95
CA PRO A 119 -8.19 -19.26 8.94
C PRO A 119 -8.84 -19.12 10.31
N SER A 120 -8.25 -19.68 11.37
CA SER A 120 -8.81 -19.61 12.73
C SER A 120 -9.01 -18.18 13.25
N TYR A 121 -8.30 -17.20 12.68
CA TYR A 121 -8.46 -15.79 13.06
C TYR A 121 -9.35 -15.00 12.10
N TRP A 122 -9.39 -15.39 10.81
CA TRP A 122 -9.92 -14.50 9.79
C TRP A 122 -11.06 -15.06 8.94
N GLN A 123 -11.34 -16.38 9.00
CA GLN A 123 -12.42 -16.98 8.18
C GLN A 123 -13.80 -16.41 8.50
N ALA A 124 -14.06 -16.04 9.75
CA ALA A 124 -15.35 -15.43 10.14
C ALA A 124 -15.56 -14.05 9.50
N THR A 125 -14.47 -13.32 9.25
CA THR A 125 -14.51 -11.97 8.64
C THR A 125 -14.39 -12.03 7.13
N CYS A 126 -13.54 -12.91 6.60
CA CYS A 126 -13.16 -12.95 5.18
C CYS A 126 -13.90 -14.02 4.38
N GLY A 127 -14.67 -14.89 5.03
CA GLY A 127 -15.32 -16.06 4.40
C GLY A 127 -14.49 -17.35 4.54
N SER A 128 -15.16 -18.48 4.30
CA SER A 128 -14.62 -19.80 4.62
C SER A 128 -13.55 -20.32 3.66
N ASN A 129 -13.52 -19.85 2.42
CA ASN A 129 -12.59 -20.36 1.41
C ASN A 129 -11.33 -19.51 1.28
N LEU A 130 -10.47 -19.52 2.30
CA LEU A 130 -9.18 -18.83 2.29
C LEU A 130 -8.10 -19.54 1.45
N TYR A 131 -8.41 -20.69 0.83
CA TYR A 131 -7.55 -21.34 -0.17
C TYR A 131 -7.77 -20.80 -1.59
N ASP A 132 -8.90 -20.13 -1.84
CA ASP A 132 -9.14 -19.41 -3.07
C ASP A 132 -8.24 -18.19 -3.17
N GLU A 133 -7.54 -18.04 -4.31
CA GLU A 133 -6.52 -17.01 -4.50
C GLU A 133 -7.07 -15.60 -4.34
N ARG A 134 -8.24 -15.34 -4.95
CA ARG A 134 -8.88 -14.02 -4.88
C ARG A 134 -9.31 -13.72 -3.45
N THR A 135 -9.98 -14.65 -2.79
CA THR A 135 -10.43 -14.50 -1.39
C THR A 135 -9.23 -14.27 -0.46
N ASN A 136 -8.13 -15.01 -0.67
CA ASN A 136 -6.92 -14.88 0.12
C ASN A 136 -6.27 -13.50 -0.02
N VAL A 137 -6.12 -13.01 -1.26
CA VAL A 137 -5.53 -11.69 -1.51
C VAL A 137 -6.42 -10.57 -0.97
N LEU A 138 -7.74 -10.65 -1.17
CA LEU A 138 -8.66 -9.66 -0.63
C LEU A 138 -8.65 -9.64 0.90
N CYS A 139 -8.63 -10.82 1.53
CA CYS A 139 -8.54 -10.94 2.99
C CYS A 139 -7.23 -10.35 3.54
N GLY A 140 -6.09 -10.71 2.94
CA GLY A 140 -4.79 -10.16 3.34
C GLY A 140 -4.71 -8.63 3.16
N SER A 141 -5.32 -8.10 2.11
CA SER A 141 -5.42 -6.66 1.88
C SER A 141 -6.28 -5.97 2.96
N TYR A 142 -7.41 -6.58 3.32
CA TYR A 142 -8.25 -6.14 4.43
C TYR A 142 -7.47 -6.12 5.76
N ILE A 143 -6.71 -7.20 6.07
CA ILE A 143 -5.89 -7.29 7.28
C ILE A 143 -4.84 -6.18 7.32
N LEU A 144 -4.18 -5.88 6.20
CA LEU A 144 -3.23 -4.77 6.11
C LEU A 144 -3.89 -3.42 6.41
N ALA A 145 -5.08 -3.17 5.84
CA ALA A 145 -5.83 -1.94 6.07
C ALA A 145 -6.32 -1.82 7.53
N ASP A 146 -6.86 -2.89 8.10
CA ASP A 146 -7.27 -2.95 9.51
C ASP A 146 -6.08 -2.67 10.44
N TYR A 147 -4.93 -3.28 10.16
CA TYR A 147 -3.73 -3.04 10.94
C TYR A 147 -3.15 -1.63 10.74
N HIS A 148 -3.31 -1.06 9.56
CA HIS A 148 -2.92 0.34 9.33
C HIS A 148 -3.79 1.31 10.14
N SER A 149 -5.09 1.09 10.19
CA SER A 149 -6.00 1.92 11.01
C SER A 149 -5.65 1.90 12.50
N LYS A 150 -5.21 0.75 13.02
CA LYS A 150 -4.78 0.57 14.40
C LYS A 150 -3.37 1.09 14.68
N ALA A 151 -2.49 1.00 13.71
CA ALA A 151 -1.06 1.30 13.86
C ALA A 151 -0.69 2.76 13.55
N GLY A 152 -1.47 3.45 12.72
CA GLY A 152 -1.22 4.81 12.24
C GLY A 152 -0.07 4.92 11.23
N SER A 153 0.54 3.80 10.81
CA SER A 153 1.59 3.80 9.79
C SER A 153 1.71 2.44 9.10
N TRP A 154 1.98 2.44 7.78
CA TRP A 154 2.18 1.22 6.99
C TRP A 154 3.37 0.38 7.49
N LYS A 155 4.44 1.01 7.93
CA LYS A 155 5.59 0.32 8.52
C LYS A 155 5.19 -0.52 9.74
N LYS A 156 4.40 0.05 10.65
CA LYS A 156 3.94 -0.64 11.86
C LYS A 156 2.87 -1.69 11.53
N ALA A 157 1.96 -1.38 10.59
CA ALA A 157 0.96 -2.33 10.07
C ALA A 157 1.61 -3.57 9.45
N THR A 158 2.68 -3.39 8.65
CA THR A 158 3.49 -4.50 8.13
C THR A 158 4.09 -5.35 9.26
N GLY A 159 4.51 -4.71 10.34
CA GLY A 159 4.98 -5.43 11.54
C GLY A 159 3.88 -6.22 12.24
N TYR A 160 2.70 -5.64 12.34
CA TYR A 160 1.50 -6.31 12.87
C TYR A 160 1.09 -7.49 12.02
N TYR A 161 1.24 -7.39 10.69
CA TYR A 161 0.93 -8.49 9.78
C TYR A 161 1.74 -9.75 10.11
N ASN A 162 3.01 -9.59 10.45
CA ASN A 162 3.92 -10.69 10.76
C ASN A 162 3.63 -11.39 12.10
N VAL A 163 3.31 -10.65 13.16
CA VAL A 163 3.23 -11.21 14.54
C VAL A 163 1.95 -10.83 15.28
N GLY A 164 1.01 -10.19 14.62
CA GLY A 164 -0.18 -9.61 15.24
C GLY A 164 0.10 -8.35 16.06
N PRO A 165 -0.91 -7.50 16.32
CA PRO A 165 -0.76 -6.29 17.13
C PRO A 165 -0.22 -6.60 18.53
N THR A 166 -0.83 -7.56 19.23
CA THR A 166 -0.42 -7.96 20.58
C THR A 166 1.02 -8.47 20.60
N GLY A 167 1.42 -9.30 19.61
CA GLY A 167 2.77 -9.82 19.49
C GLY A 167 3.80 -8.70 19.30
N TYR A 168 3.48 -7.72 18.47
CA TYR A 168 4.34 -6.59 18.18
C TYR A 168 4.51 -5.66 19.39
N GLU A 169 3.41 -5.39 20.12
CA GLU A 169 3.46 -4.48 21.28
C GLU A 169 4.03 -5.14 22.56
N ARG A 170 4.03 -6.47 22.62
CA ARG A 170 4.44 -7.23 23.82
C ARG A 170 5.83 -6.89 24.30
N SER A 171 6.82 -6.76 23.41
CA SER A 171 8.18 -6.52 23.83
C SER A 171 9.06 -5.84 22.79
N PHE A 172 10.10 -5.17 23.27
CA PHE A 172 11.15 -4.58 22.42
C PHE A 172 11.85 -5.65 21.56
N TRP A 173 12.10 -6.84 22.10
CA TRP A 173 12.75 -7.94 21.39
C TRP A 173 11.92 -8.46 20.22
N THR A 174 10.60 -8.55 20.36
CA THR A 174 9.70 -8.90 19.26
C THR A 174 9.79 -7.86 18.16
N ARG A 175 9.69 -6.58 18.49
CA ARG A 175 9.84 -5.48 17.52
C ARG A 175 11.19 -5.51 16.81
N TRP A 176 12.27 -5.87 17.53
CA TRP A 176 13.59 -6.00 16.91
C TRP A 176 13.65 -7.15 15.90
N LYS A 177 13.10 -8.32 16.22
CA LYS A 177 13.01 -9.47 15.30
C LYS A 177 12.18 -9.15 14.06
N VAL A 178 11.05 -8.50 14.23
CA VAL A 178 10.12 -8.09 13.15
C VAL A 178 10.73 -7.07 12.19
N ARG A 179 11.77 -6.32 12.61
CA ARG A 179 12.48 -5.39 11.72
C ARG A 179 13.04 -6.05 10.47
N LYS A 180 13.48 -7.30 10.53
CA LYS A 180 13.94 -8.05 9.35
C LYS A 180 12.82 -8.28 8.35
N TYR A 181 11.64 -8.67 8.85
CA TYR A 181 10.45 -8.85 8.02
C TYR A 181 10.05 -7.53 7.35
N ILE A 182 9.88 -6.45 8.13
CA ILE A 182 9.53 -5.11 7.61
C ILE A 182 10.55 -4.66 6.56
N LYS A 183 11.85 -4.83 6.82
CA LYS A 183 12.91 -4.48 5.86
C LYS A 183 12.82 -5.30 4.59
N SER A 184 12.53 -6.60 4.70
CA SER A 184 12.36 -7.49 3.54
C SER A 184 11.19 -7.05 2.67
N VAL A 185 10.00 -6.82 3.25
CA VAL A 185 8.83 -6.31 2.52
C VAL A 185 9.14 -4.98 1.83
N LYS A 186 9.76 -4.03 2.54
CA LYS A 186 10.14 -2.75 1.96
C LYS A 186 11.14 -2.88 0.80
N ASN A 187 12.07 -3.83 0.89
CA ASN A 187 13.01 -4.09 -0.20
C ASN A 187 12.31 -4.68 -1.42
N PHE A 188 11.34 -5.59 -1.23
CA PHE A 188 10.52 -6.11 -2.32
C PHE A 188 9.66 -5.01 -2.97
N GLU A 189 9.02 -4.18 -2.16
CA GLU A 189 8.25 -3.02 -2.64
C GLU A 189 9.13 -2.09 -3.50
N LYS A 190 10.33 -1.73 -2.99
CA LYS A 190 11.28 -0.91 -3.74
C LYS A 190 11.69 -1.58 -5.06
N LYS A 191 12.09 -2.87 -5.01
CA LYS A 191 12.50 -3.62 -6.20
C LYS A 191 11.38 -3.65 -7.26
N LEU A 192 10.12 -3.84 -6.85
CA LEU A 192 8.98 -3.80 -7.75
C LEU A 192 8.77 -2.41 -8.35
N LYS A 193 8.89 -1.36 -7.52
CA LYS A 193 8.77 0.03 -7.98
C LYS A 193 9.82 0.40 -9.02
N ASP A 194 11.04 -0.09 -8.86
CA ASP A 194 12.14 0.17 -9.78
C ASP A 194 11.94 -0.54 -11.15
N GLU A 195 11.00 -1.48 -11.25
CA GLU A 195 10.65 -2.24 -12.46
C GLU A 195 9.33 -1.77 -13.14
N LEU A 196 8.69 -0.74 -12.64
CA LEU A 196 7.45 -0.17 -13.18
C LEU A 196 7.70 1.15 -13.91
#